data_c4c36c71799ff96a413ed76689d710d7
#
_entry.id   c4c36c71799ff96a413ed76689d710d7
#
_cell.length_a   1.000
_cell.length_b   1.000
_cell.length_c   1.000
_cell.angle_alpha   90.00
_cell.angle_beta   90.00
_cell.angle_gamma   90.00
#
_symmetry.space_group_name_H-M   'P 1'
#
loop_
_entity.id
_entity.type
_entity.pdbx_description
1 polymer ?
#
loop_
_entity_poly.entity_id
_entity_poly.type
_entity_poly.pdbx_seq_one_letter_code
_entity_poly.pdbx_strand_id
1 'polypeptide(L)'
;MHNNTLKQYKKEIKKKYEIAKEGQHFDYLYKPSRGKLRDFCWMIFEDGATPDDLNVFRNFFSMDFEPTKKNKFKEKKDKFRPIETFFKGETDLTNIDAINMAAILVDFQPRPFKKFRSEEIKQLESIEEAKAKKTAKAKKESLENSSEKKKKSAKKAKHENLFASFRNMFSRKIMALSSG
;
A
#
# COMPACT_ATOMS: atom_id res chain seq x y z
N MET A 1 -1.83 7.29 -18.75
CA MET A 1 -1.67 6.16 -17.81
C MET A 1 -1.52 6.56 -16.33
N HIS A 2 -1.50 7.85 -15.94
CA HIS A 2 -1.21 8.31 -14.57
C HIS A 2 -2.40 8.31 -13.60
N ASN A 3 -3.64 8.19 -14.09
CA ASN A 3 -4.83 8.17 -13.22
C ASN A 3 -5.07 6.84 -12.49
N ASN A 4 -4.36 5.79 -12.89
CA ASN A 4 -4.56 4.46 -12.32
C ASN A 4 -3.89 4.31 -10.95
N THR A 5 -2.77 5.00 -10.74
CA THR A 5 -1.96 4.87 -9.51
C THR A 5 -2.66 5.47 -8.28
N LEU A 6 -3.29 6.65 -8.38
CA LEU A 6 -4.04 7.23 -7.26
C LEU A 6 -5.30 6.41 -6.94
N LYS A 7 -5.98 5.92 -7.96
CA LYS A 7 -7.12 5.01 -7.80
C LYS A 7 -6.70 3.71 -7.11
N GLN A 8 -5.54 3.16 -7.50
CA GLN A 8 -4.99 1.97 -6.88
C GLN A 8 -4.61 2.23 -5.41
N TYR A 9 -3.94 3.34 -5.11
CA TYR A 9 -3.60 3.73 -3.74
C TYR A 9 -4.83 3.79 -2.83
N LYS A 10 -5.91 4.45 -3.27
CA LYS A 10 -7.17 4.50 -2.53
C LYS A 10 -7.79 3.11 -2.33
N LYS A 11 -7.72 2.25 -3.34
CA LYS A 11 -8.22 0.87 -3.26
C LYS A 11 -7.46 0.05 -2.21
N GLU A 12 -6.13 0.18 -2.17
CA GLU A 12 -5.32 -0.52 -1.18
C GLU A 12 -5.54 0.02 0.25
N ILE A 13 -5.72 1.34 0.41
CA ILE A 13 -6.12 1.93 1.70
C ILE A 13 -7.47 1.35 2.16
N LYS A 14 -8.46 1.24 1.27
CA LYS A 14 -9.75 0.61 1.62
C LYS A 14 -9.61 -0.85 2.03
N LYS A 15 -8.81 -1.64 1.32
CA LYS A 15 -8.54 -3.03 1.72
C LYS A 15 -7.88 -3.11 3.10
N LYS A 16 -6.91 -2.23 3.35
CA LYS A 16 -6.25 -2.18 4.67
C LYS A 16 -7.22 -1.76 5.76
N TYR A 17 -8.13 -0.82 5.47
CA TYR A 17 -9.17 -0.40 6.40
C TYR A 17 -10.10 -1.57 6.78
N GLU A 18 -10.54 -2.41 5.82
CA GLU A 18 -11.38 -3.57 6.10
C GLU A 18 -10.72 -4.55 7.10
N ILE A 19 -9.40 -4.65 7.06
CA ILE A 19 -8.63 -5.47 8.02
C ILE A 19 -8.47 -4.71 9.35
N ALA A 20 -8.07 -3.45 9.30
CA ALA A 20 -7.75 -2.65 10.48
C ALA A 20 -8.97 -2.40 11.39
N LYS A 21 -10.18 -2.27 10.80
CA LYS A 21 -11.41 -2.05 11.56
C LYS A 21 -11.81 -3.23 12.45
N GLU A 22 -11.31 -4.44 12.16
CA GLU A 22 -11.54 -5.65 12.98
C GLU A 22 -10.34 -5.96 13.90
N GLY A 23 -9.31 -5.12 13.87
CA GLY A 23 -8.05 -5.32 14.60
C GLY A 23 -7.97 -4.53 15.91
N GLN A 24 -6.73 -4.24 16.34
CA GLN A 24 -6.40 -3.57 17.61
C GLN A 24 -7.12 -2.23 17.82
N HIS A 25 -7.44 -1.49 16.75
CA HIS A 25 -8.07 -0.17 16.81
C HIS A 25 -9.57 -0.21 16.47
N PHE A 26 -10.22 -1.35 16.76
CA PHE A 26 -11.64 -1.58 16.53
C PHE A 26 -12.52 -0.43 17.05
N ASP A 27 -12.29 0.05 18.25
CA ASP A 27 -13.11 1.11 18.87
C ASP A 27 -13.17 2.40 18.06
N TYR A 28 -12.12 2.69 17.29
CA TYR A 28 -12.03 3.89 16.45
C TYR A 28 -12.51 3.64 15.01
N LEU A 29 -12.24 2.45 14.47
CA LEU A 29 -12.36 2.16 13.03
C LEU A 29 -13.61 1.37 12.65
N TYR A 30 -14.19 0.54 13.54
CA TYR A 30 -15.34 -0.31 13.20
C TYR A 30 -16.59 0.50 12.81
N LYS A 31 -16.93 1.54 13.57
CA LYS A 31 -17.96 2.52 13.23
C LYS A 31 -17.33 3.91 13.32
N PRO A 32 -16.61 4.33 12.28
CA PRO A 32 -15.86 5.56 12.33
C PRO A 32 -16.80 6.77 12.43
N SER A 33 -16.41 7.71 13.26
CA SER A 33 -17.00 9.04 13.33
C SER A 33 -15.89 10.08 13.34
N ARG A 34 -16.20 11.31 12.98
CA ARG A 34 -15.24 12.43 12.98
C ARG A 34 -14.48 12.56 14.31
N GLY A 35 -15.21 12.40 15.43
CA GLY A 35 -14.62 12.45 16.77
C GLY A 35 -13.64 11.29 17.02
N LYS A 36 -14.07 10.05 16.74
CA LYS A 36 -13.21 8.87 16.91
C LYS A 36 -11.97 8.95 16.04
N LEU A 37 -12.09 9.34 14.75
CA LEU A 37 -10.95 9.49 13.84
C LEU A 37 -9.99 10.59 14.28
N ARG A 38 -10.51 11.70 14.82
CA ARG A 38 -9.69 12.76 15.40
C ARG A 38 -8.89 12.25 16.60
N ASP A 39 -9.54 11.58 17.53
CA ASP A 39 -8.89 11.11 18.76
C ASP A 39 -7.88 10.00 18.45
N PHE A 40 -8.20 9.14 17.51
CA PHE A 40 -7.29 8.11 17.00
C PHE A 40 -6.08 8.73 16.28
N CYS A 41 -6.29 9.71 15.41
CA CYS A 41 -5.22 10.45 14.77
C CYS A 41 -4.27 11.04 15.82
N TRP A 42 -4.80 11.70 16.85
CA TRP A 42 -3.98 12.26 17.91
C TRP A 42 -3.13 11.19 18.59
N MET A 43 -3.72 10.06 18.94
CA MET A 43 -3.02 8.93 19.59
C MET A 43 -1.86 8.42 18.72
N ILE A 44 -2.09 8.22 17.40
CA ILE A 44 -1.03 7.78 16.46
C ILE A 44 0.15 8.75 16.48
N PHE A 45 -0.11 10.06 16.49
CA PHE A 45 0.96 11.06 16.46
C PHE A 45 1.64 11.25 17.83
N GLU A 46 0.96 11.01 18.93
CA GLU A 46 1.56 10.97 20.27
C GLU A 46 2.47 9.74 20.45
N ASP A 47 2.12 8.58 19.87
CA ASP A 47 2.89 7.33 19.95
C ASP A 47 4.18 7.35 19.12
N GLY A 48 4.26 8.23 18.14
CA GLY A 48 5.42 8.45 17.30
C GLY A 48 5.10 8.51 15.81
N ALA A 49 5.48 9.60 15.17
CA ALA A 49 5.22 9.85 13.77
C ALA A 49 6.52 10.01 12.97
N THR A 50 6.52 9.48 11.74
CA THR A 50 7.64 9.71 10.83
C THR A 50 7.68 11.15 10.34
N PRO A 51 8.84 11.67 9.85
CA PRO A 51 8.90 13.00 9.25
C PRO A 51 7.90 13.21 8.11
N ASP A 52 7.62 12.16 7.32
CA ASP A 52 6.61 12.24 6.27
C ASP A 52 5.18 12.33 6.83
N ASP A 53 4.87 11.59 7.90
CA ASP A 53 3.57 11.66 8.56
C ASP A 53 3.36 13.05 9.18
N LEU A 54 4.38 13.65 9.78
CA LEU A 54 4.34 15.03 10.30
C LEU A 54 4.07 16.06 9.18
N ASN A 55 4.66 15.87 8.00
CA ASN A 55 4.36 16.72 6.84
C ASN A 55 2.91 16.55 6.36
N VAL A 56 2.39 15.31 6.34
CA VAL A 56 0.98 15.06 6.01
C VAL A 56 0.06 15.74 7.04
N PHE A 57 0.38 15.64 8.32
CA PHE A 57 -0.38 16.30 9.39
C PHE A 57 -0.43 17.81 9.19
N ARG A 58 0.74 18.45 8.96
CA ARG A 58 0.84 19.89 8.72
C ARG A 58 -0.01 20.31 7.53
N ASN A 59 0.08 19.62 6.41
CA ASN A 59 -0.67 19.94 5.20
C ASN A 59 -2.19 19.79 5.41
N PHE A 60 -2.61 18.68 6.03
CA PHE A 60 -4.03 18.39 6.21
C PHE A 60 -4.71 19.33 7.22
N PHE A 61 -4.05 19.64 8.35
CA PHE A 61 -4.63 20.48 9.41
C PHE A 61 -4.21 21.94 9.35
N SER A 62 -3.24 22.30 8.50
CA SER A 62 -2.61 23.64 8.46
C SER A 62 -2.03 24.03 9.83
N MET A 63 -1.42 23.07 10.52
CA MET A 63 -0.75 23.26 11.81
C MET A 63 0.30 22.16 12.05
N ASP A 64 1.36 22.50 12.78
CA ASP A 64 2.33 21.51 13.23
C ASP A 64 1.78 20.67 14.39
N PHE A 65 2.18 19.39 14.41
CA PHE A 65 1.87 18.55 15.55
C PHE A 65 2.75 18.92 16.75
N GLU A 66 2.09 19.29 17.84
CA GLU A 66 2.70 19.56 19.14
C GLU A 66 1.77 19.02 20.23
N PRO A 67 2.27 18.19 21.17
CA PRO A 67 1.45 17.63 22.25
C PRO A 67 0.68 18.68 23.05
N THR A 68 1.24 19.89 23.19
CA THR A 68 0.64 21.03 23.90
C THR A 68 -0.58 21.59 23.18
N LYS A 69 -0.73 21.37 21.88
CA LYS A 69 -1.81 21.92 21.03
C LYS A 69 -3.05 21.01 20.93
N LYS A 70 -3.21 20.03 21.83
CA LYS A 70 -4.32 19.07 21.82
C LYS A 70 -5.71 19.75 21.77
N ASN A 71 -5.90 20.80 22.54
CA ASN A 71 -7.19 21.51 22.56
C ASN A 71 -7.50 22.20 21.23
N LYS A 72 -6.51 22.85 20.60
CA LYS A 72 -6.66 23.45 19.26
C LYS A 72 -6.93 22.37 18.19
N PHE A 73 -6.34 21.20 18.34
CA PHE A 73 -6.60 20.09 17.44
C PHE A 73 -8.02 19.55 17.55
N LYS A 74 -8.63 19.54 18.74
CA LYS A 74 -10.02 19.14 18.93
C LYS A 74 -11.01 19.90 18.04
N GLU A 75 -10.73 21.16 17.75
CA GLU A 75 -11.52 22.02 16.85
C GLU A 75 -11.47 21.53 15.39
N LYS A 76 -10.47 20.74 15.01
CA LYS A 76 -10.28 20.22 13.64
C LYS A 76 -11.16 19.01 13.32
N LYS A 77 -12.11 18.64 14.19
CA LYS A 77 -12.98 17.46 14.02
C LYS A 77 -13.61 17.37 12.63
N ASP A 78 -14.08 18.47 12.07
CA ASP A 78 -14.80 18.47 10.80
C ASP A 78 -13.90 18.19 9.57
N LYS A 79 -12.58 18.35 9.70
CA LYS A 79 -11.61 17.94 8.69
C LYS A 79 -11.68 16.43 8.40
N PHE A 80 -12.13 15.63 9.35
CA PHE A 80 -12.27 14.17 9.20
C PHE A 80 -13.54 13.73 8.47
N ARG A 81 -14.49 14.62 8.16
CA ARG A 81 -15.73 14.25 7.47
C ARG A 81 -15.49 13.50 6.14
N PRO A 82 -14.59 13.95 5.24
CA PRO A 82 -14.34 13.21 4.00
C PRO A 82 -13.75 11.82 4.23
N ILE A 83 -12.91 11.66 5.26
CA ILE A 83 -12.29 10.37 5.60
C ILE A 83 -13.34 9.42 6.20
N GLU A 84 -14.22 9.93 7.07
CA GLU A 84 -15.34 9.18 7.64
C GLU A 84 -16.23 8.60 6.53
N THR A 85 -16.70 9.43 5.60
CA THR A 85 -17.58 9.00 4.50
C THR A 85 -16.86 8.07 3.51
N PHE A 86 -15.56 8.24 3.33
CA PHE A 86 -14.74 7.34 2.53
C PHE A 86 -14.63 5.95 3.15
N PHE A 87 -14.38 5.85 4.46
CA PHE A 87 -14.32 4.58 5.18
C PHE A 87 -15.67 3.87 5.23
N LYS A 88 -16.74 4.62 5.35
CA LYS A 88 -18.11 4.08 5.24
C LYS A 88 -18.51 3.64 3.82
N GLY A 89 -17.70 3.99 2.81
CA GLY A 89 -18.01 3.69 1.41
C GLY A 89 -19.06 4.60 0.77
N GLU A 90 -19.43 5.70 1.42
CA GLU A 90 -20.46 6.65 0.97
C GLU A 90 -19.93 7.58 -0.13
N THR A 91 -18.67 8.01 -0.03
CA THR A 91 -18.04 8.94 -0.97
C THR A 91 -16.60 8.53 -1.30
N ASP A 92 -16.08 9.04 -2.42
CA ASP A 92 -14.66 8.89 -2.74
C ASP A 92 -13.85 10.12 -2.31
N LEU A 93 -12.59 9.90 -1.91
CA LEU A 93 -11.65 10.98 -1.57
C LEU A 93 -11.01 11.57 -2.84
N THR A 94 -11.05 12.90 -2.95
CA THR A 94 -10.40 13.66 -4.03
C THR A 94 -9.18 14.43 -3.56
N ASN A 95 -9.17 14.91 -2.31
CA ASN A 95 -8.06 15.66 -1.74
C ASN A 95 -6.92 14.72 -1.35
N ILE A 96 -5.71 14.98 -1.85
CA ILE A 96 -4.53 14.15 -1.63
C ILE A 96 -4.09 14.12 -0.16
N ASP A 97 -4.24 15.21 0.57
CA ASP A 97 -3.86 15.26 1.99
C ASP A 97 -4.82 14.41 2.83
N ALA A 98 -6.11 14.42 2.49
CA ALA A 98 -7.10 13.54 3.13
C ALA A 98 -6.84 12.06 2.82
N ILE A 99 -6.41 11.73 1.58
CA ILE A 99 -6.04 10.36 1.19
C ILE A 99 -4.81 9.89 1.97
N ASN A 100 -3.77 10.73 2.07
CA ASN A 100 -2.57 10.43 2.85
C ASN A 100 -2.88 10.28 4.34
N MET A 101 -3.75 11.13 4.89
CA MET A 101 -4.20 11.01 6.28
C MET A 101 -4.99 9.72 6.50
N ALA A 102 -5.86 9.31 5.57
CA ALA A 102 -6.55 8.04 5.64
C ALA A 102 -5.57 6.85 5.63
N ALA A 103 -4.49 6.92 4.86
CA ALA A 103 -3.42 5.92 4.85
C ALA A 103 -2.72 5.81 6.21
N ILE A 104 -2.47 6.94 6.89
CA ILE A 104 -1.88 6.96 8.24
C ILE A 104 -2.82 6.27 9.23
N LEU A 105 -4.12 6.60 9.22
CA LEU A 105 -5.10 6.06 10.15
C LEU A 105 -5.26 4.53 10.07
N VAL A 106 -4.95 3.92 8.94
CA VAL A 106 -5.02 2.46 8.77
C VAL A 106 -3.64 1.79 8.73
N ASP A 107 -2.59 2.55 9.03
CA ASP A 107 -1.20 2.11 8.93
C ASP A 107 -0.91 1.43 7.59
N PHE A 108 -1.32 2.06 6.49
CA PHE A 108 -0.99 1.59 5.15
C PHE A 108 0.43 1.99 4.76
N GLN A 109 1.17 1.06 4.17
CA GLN A 109 2.51 1.28 3.62
C GLN A 109 2.57 0.79 2.17
N PRO A 110 3.35 1.43 1.30
CA PRO A 110 4.14 2.65 1.54
C PRO A 110 3.28 3.92 1.52
N ARG A 111 3.57 4.84 2.42
CA ARG A 111 2.93 6.16 2.48
C ARG A 111 3.98 7.27 2.65
N PRO A 112 3.70 8.52 2.26
CA PRO A 112 2.50 9.03 1.56
C PRO A 112 2.43 8.58 0.08
N PHE A 113 1.41 9.02 -0.66
CA PHE A 113 1.20 8.66 -2.07
C PHE A 113 2.44 8.82 -2.96
N LYS A 114 3.27 9.83 -2.71
CA LYS A 114 4.52 10.03 -3.42
C LYS A 114 5.45 8.81 -3.31
N LYS A 115 5.58 8.22 -2.13
CA LYS A 115 6.38 7.00 -1.92
C LYS A 115 5.74 5.78 -2.60
N PHE A 116 4.44 5.60 -2.45
CA PHE A 116 3.70 4.53 -3.13
C PHE A 116 3.96 4.55 -4.64
N ARG A 117 3.85 5.74 -5.26
CA ARG A 117 4.11 5.91 -6.69
C ARG A 117 5.56 5.61 -7.08
N SER A 118 6.54 6.02 -6.30
CA SER A 118 7.94 5.80 -6.61
C SER A 118 8.35 4.33 -6.47
N GLU A 119 7.79 3.60 -5.54
CA GLU A 119 8.04 2.16 -5.39
C GLU A 119 7.42 1.35 -6.53
N GLU A 120 6.22 1.73 -6.98
CA GLU A 120 5.58 1.10 -8.13
C GLU A 120 6.39 1.30 -9.42
N ILE A 121 6.93 2.52 -9.64
CA ILE A 121 7.81 2.80 -10.79
C ILE A 121 9.06 1.92 -10.74
N LYS A 122 9.73 1.83 -9.60
CA LYS A 122 10.92 0.98 -9.43
C LYS A 122 10.62 -0.50 -9.69
N GLN A 123 9.46 -0.99 -9.27
CA GLN A 123 9.05 -2.36 -9.56
C GLN A 123 8.82 -2.61 -11.05
N LEU A 124 8.20 -1.66 -11.75
CA LEU A 124 7.98 -1.74 -13.21
C LEU A 124 9.32 -1.74 -13.96
N GLU A 125 10.23 -0.83 -13.62
CA GLU A 125 11.58 -0.76 -14.20
C GLU A 125 12.35 -2.07 -13.98
N SER A 126 12.31 -2.64 -12.79
CA SER A 126 12.96 -3.91 -12.49
C SER A 126 12.39 -5.10 -13.28
N ILE A 127 11.08 -5.10 -13.56
CA ILE A 127 10.42 -6.12 -14.38
C ILE A 127 10.81 -5.96 -15.87
N GLU A 128 10.91 -4.74 -16.37
CA GLU A 128 11.33 -4.46 -17.74
C GLU A 128 12.80 -4.83 -17.97
N GLU A 129 13.69 -4.50 -17.03
CA GLU A 129 15.10 -4.94 -17.08
C GLU A 129 15.25 -6.45 -17.03
N ALA A 130 14.45 -7.15 -16.21
CA ALA A 130 14.46 -8.60 -16.14
C ALA A 130 13.97 -9.26 -17.44
N LYS A 131 12.98 -8.65 -18.11
CA LYS A 131 12.50 -9.08 -19.43
C LYS A 131 13.54 -8.82 -20.52
N ALA A 132 14.19 -7.65 -20.51
CA ALA A 132 15.24 -7.31 -21.48
C ALA A 132 16.44 -8.25 -21.36
N LYS A 133 16.87 -8.63 -20.14
CA LYS A 133 17.94 -9.60 -19.92
C LYS A 133 17.58 -11.02 -20.38
N LYS A 134 16.31 -11.43 -20.25
CA LYS A 134 15.84 -12.74 -20.77
C LYS A 134 15.79 -12.79 -22.30
N THR A 135 15.39 -11.71 -22.97
CA THR A 135 15.37 -11.63 -24.44
C THR A 135 16.77 -11.53 -25.03
N ALA A 136 17.71 -10.85 -24.35
CA ALA A 136 19.10 -10.79 -24.77
C ALA A 136 19.82 -12.15 -24.64
N LYS A 137 19.49 -12.95 -23.61
CA LYS A 137 20.04 -14.30 -23.42
C LYS A 137 19.50 -15.29 -24.43
N ALA A 138 18.19 -15.22 -24.76
CA ALA A 138 17.60 -16.05 -25.80
C ALA A 138 18.14 -15.75 -27.21
N LYS A 139 18.53 -14.48 -27.48
CA LYS A 139 19.12 -14.09 -28.76
C LYS A 139 20.59 -14.49 -28.90
N LYS A 140 21.31 -14.71 -27.78
CA LYS A 140 22.70 -15.22 -27.80
C LYS A 140 22.75 -16.75 -28.00
N GLU A 141 21.78 -17.50 -27.44
CA GLU A 141 21.70 -18.96 -27.62
C GLU A 141 21.23 -19.36 -29.02
N SER A 142 20.54 -18.49 -29.77
CA SER A 142 20.12 -18.76 -31.14
C SER A 142 21.17 -18.47 -32.21
N LEU A 143 22.33 -17.89 -31.85
CA LEU A 143 23.42 -17.61 -32.75
C LEU A 143 24.59 -18.62 -32.66
N GLU A 144 24.61 -19.48 -31.65
CA GLU A 144 25.66 -20.52 -31.50
C GLU A 144 25.27 -21.92 -31.98
N ASN A 145 23.99 -22.15 -32.39
CA ASN A 145 23.53 -23.47 -32.85
C ASN A 145 23.13 -23.51 -34.33
N SER A 146 23.96 -22.96 -35.23
CA SER A 146 23.82 -23.17 -36.67
C SER A 146 24.94 -24.05 -37.25
N SER A 147 25.40 -25.06 -36.52
CA SER A 147 26.14 -26.17 -37.11
C SER A 147 26.04 -27.39 -36.18
N GLU A 148 25.09 -28.19 -36.39
CA GLU A 148 25.19 -29.64 -36.49
C GLU A 148 23.83 -30.34 -36.54
N LYS A 149 23.74 -31.13 -37.57
CA LYS A 149 22.66 -31.98 -38.05
C LYS A 149 21.87 -32.82 -37.04
N LYS A 150 20.55 -32.82 -37.27
CA LYS A 150 19.66 -34.03 -37.33
C LYS A 150 19.81 -35.11 -36.27
N LYS A 151 18.80 -35.27 -35.41
CA LYS A 151 17.83 -36.45 -35.40
C LYS A 151 16.95 -36.48 -34.17
N LYS A 152 15.66 -36.71 -34.46
CA LYS A 152 14.65 -37.48 -33.72
C LYS A 152 13.95 -36.94 -32.46
N SER A 153 12.70 -36.55 -32.67
CA SER A 153 11.45 -37.11 -32.09
C SER A 153 11.16 -36.92 -30.60
N ALA A 154 10.05 -36.24 -30.38
CA ALA A 154 8.98 -36.53 -29.43
C ALA A 154 9.25 -36.49 -27.92
N LYS A 155 8.66 -35.54 -27.22
CA LYS A 155 7.55 -35.76 -26.31
C LYS A 155 7.04 -34.49 -25.67
N LYS A 156 5.77 -34.35 -25.76
CA LYS A 156 4.72 -33.55 -25.16
C LYS A 156 4.77 -33.43 -23.63
N ALA A 157 4.23 -32.31 -23.14
CA ALA A 157 3.66 -32.02 -21.81
C ALA A 157 4.60 -31.27 -20.83
N LYS A 158 4.25 -30.13 -20.45
CA LYS A 158 3.36 -29.59 -19.45
C LYS A 158 3.67 -28.10 -19.20
N HIS A 159 2.78 -27.29 -19.66
CA HIS A 159 2.63 -25.91 -19.24
C HIS A 159 1.60 -25.91 -18.10
N GLU A 160 2.05 -25.82 -16.87
CA GLU A 160 1.25 -25.39 -15.73
C GLU A 160 2.21 -25.10 -14.55
N ASN A 161 1.95 -24.01 -13.85
CA ASN A 161 2.52 -23.58 -12.57
C ASN A 161 3.58 -22.46 -12.60
N LEU A 162 3.12 -21.26 -12.98
CA LEU A 162 3.77 -20.01 -12.58
C LEU A 162 2.89 -19.14 -11.66
N PHE A 163 1.67 -19.57 -11.36
CA PHE A 163 0.74 -18.83 -10.48
C PHE A 163 0.70 -19.33 -9.02
N ALA A 164 1.32 -20.46 -8.72
CA ALA A 164 1.32 -21.03 -7.37
C ALA A 164 2.38 -20.42 -6.42
N SER A 165 3.40 -19.76 -6.95
CA SER A 165 4.52 -19.25 -6.12
C SER A 165 4.21 -17.97 -5.35
N PHE A 166 3.24 -17.18 -5.80
CA PHE A 166 2.90 -15.90 -5.13
C PHE A 166 2.00 -16.06 -3.91
N ARG A 167 1.33 -17.20 -3.77
CA ARG A 167 0.40 -17.45 -2.66
C ARG A 167 1.08 -17.90 -1.36
N ASN A 168 2.31 -18.39 -1.45
CA ASN A 168 3.01 -19.01 -0.30
C ASN A 168 3.94 -18.07 0.46
N MET A 169 4.18 -16.87 -0.03
CA MET A 169 5.12 -15.92 0.63
C MET A 169 4.46 -15.10 1.75
N PHE A 170 3.14 -14.98 1.74
CA PHE A 170 2.39 -14.23 2.76
C PHE A 170 1.90 -15.07 3.95
N SER A 171 1.89 -16.41 3.83
CA SER A 171 1.38 -17.31 4.90
C SER A 171 2.41 -17.72 5.93
N ARG A 172 3.71 -17.42 5.78
CA ARG A 172 4.76 -17.90 6.69
C ARG A 172 5.14 -16.97 7.84
N LYS A 173 4.48 -15.83 7.99
CA LYS A 173 4.83 -14.87 9.07
C LYS A 173 3.84 -14.79 10.24
N ILE A 174 2.83 -15.66 10.28
CA ILE A 174 1.78 -15.64 11.32
C ILE A 174 1.85 -16.84 12.29
N MET A 175 2.80 -17.76 12.11
CA MET A 175 2.92 -18.93 13.01
C MET A 175 4.26 -18.97 13.75
N ALA A 176 4.55 -17.99 14.58
CA ALA A 176 5.63 -18.10 15.56
C ALA A 176 5.43 -17.14 16.74
N LEU A 177 4.31 -17.24 17.45
CA LEU A 177 4.14 -16.68 18.80
C LEU A 177 2.96 -17.38 19.48
N SER A 178 3.11 -18.67 19.76
CA SER A 178 2.27 -19.37 20.74
C SER A 178 3.02 -20.62 21.19
N SER A 179 3.85 -20.44 22.19
CA SER A 179 4.23 -21.47 23.20
C SER A 179 5.37 -20.87 24.05
N GLY A 180 5.05 -20.55 25.27
CA GLY A 180 5.99 -20.17 26.30
C GLY A 180 5.29 -19.37 27.37
#